data_431e42875b581e661a7b855e1d7b3406
#
_entry.id   431e42875b581e661a7b855e1d7b3406
#
_cell.length_a   1.000
_cell.length_b   1.000
_cell.length_c   1.000
_cell.angle_alpha   90.00
_cell.angle_beta   90.00
_cell.angle_gamma   90.00
#
_symmetry.space_group_name_H-M   'P 1'
#
loop_
_entity.id
_entity.type
_entity.pdbx_description
1 polymer ?
#
loop_
_entity_poly.entity_id
_entity_poly.type
_entity_poly.pdbx_seq_one_letter_code
_entity_poly.pdbx_strand_id
1 'polypeptide(L)'
;MKLNSLEARNLLEIERKKAKDDRWIEHSICVGDSAGILATALKEKGYNIDVDKAITLGYIHDIGKYNGESRGHVMRGYEYLKNKGYDEEYASICLTHSYLNNDITCTAGGGPKREDNPFLTDFIEKHEYTIEEKIINLFDLMCTTKTLTMDKRLIDIVLRKGVFSNTQYHVKETYKLKEYFDNLLGYNLYDLFPEIKNNL
;
A
#
# COMPACT_ATOMS: atom_id res chain seq x y z
N MET A 1 -15.18 5.96 -13.58
CA MET A 1 -14.14 6.64 -14.40
C MET A 1 -12.79 6.02 -14.09
N LYS A 2 -11.96 5.85 -15.09
CA LYS A 2 -10.54 5.49 -14.87
C LYS A 2 -9.79 6.64 -14.23
N LEU A 3 -8.72 6.32 -13.55
CA LEU A 3 -7.80 7.26 -12.91
C LEU A 3 -6.39 6.98 -13.45
N ASN A 4 -5.60 8.00 -13.72
CA ASN A 4 -4.19 7.89 -14.06
C ASN A 4 -3.30 8.51 -12.98
N SER A 5 -1.98 8.30 -13.07
CA SER A 5 -1.03 8.74 -12.06
C SER A 5 -0.98 10.27 -11.90
N LEU A 6 -1.14 11.03 -12.99
CA LEU A 6 -1.18 12.49 -12.92
C LEU A 6 -2.42 13.00 -12.17
N GLU A 7 -3.58 12.43 -12.45
CA GLU A 7 -4.83 12.77 -11.77
C GLU A 7 -4.79 12.36 -10.29
N ALA A 8 -4.25 11.16 -9.99
CA ALA A 8 -4.06 10.69 -8.62
C ALA A 8 -3.11 11.62 -7.84
N ARG A 9 -2.02 12.05 -8.45
CA ARG A 9 -1.11 13.03 -7.85
C ARG A 9 -1.82 14.36 -7.58
N ASN A 10 -2.63 14.84 -8.50
CA ASN A 10 -3.42 16.06 -8.33
C ASN A 10 -4.43 15.94 -7.18
N LEU A 11 -5.04 14.78 -6.97
CA LEU A 11 -5.90 14.54 -5.80
C LEU A 11 -5.13 14.72 -4.49
N LEU A 12 -3.91 14.17 -4.39
CA LEU A 12 -3.05 14.37 -3.21
C LEU A 12 -2.72 15.84 -2.98
N GLU A 13 -2.38 16.60 -4.03
CA GLU A 13 -2.06 18.03 -3.90
C GLU A 13 -3.30 18.88 -3.51
N ILE A 14 -4.50 18.48 -3.92
CA ILE A 14 -5.75 19.11 -3.45
C ILE A 14 -5.94 18.88 -1.95
N GLU A 15 -5.71 17.65 -1.48
CA GLU A 15 -5.83 17.33 -0.06
C GLU A 15 -4.68 17.94 0.78
N ARG A 16 -3.47 18.08 0.21
CA ARG A 16 -2.33 18.76 0.85
C ARG A 16 -2.67 20.20 1.27
N LYS A 17 -3.41 20.92 0.43
CA LYS A 17 -3.82 22.32 0.74
C LYS A 17 -4.73 22.44 1.96
N LYS A 18 -5.38 21.33 2.35
CA LYS A 18 -6.30 21.26 3.49
C LYS A 18 -5.69 20.58 4.71
N ALA A 19 -4.64 19.79 4.50
CA ALA A 19 -4.05 18.95 5.54
C ALA A 19 -3.32 19.79 6.59
N LYS A 20 -3.52 19.45 7.87
CA LYS A 20 -2.71 19.98 8.98
C LYS A 20 -1.38 19.23 9.12
N ASP A 21 -1.32 17.99 8.64
CA ASP A 21 -0.17 17.12 8.62
C ASP A 21 -0.18 16.39 7.27
N ASP A 22 0.84 16.60 6.46
CA ASP A 22 0.97 16.06 5.10
C ASP A 22 1.84 14.79 5.02
N ARG A 23 2.30 14.25 6.16
CA ARG A 23 3.16 13.06 6.18
C ARG A 23 2.53 11.86 5.51
N TRP A 24 1.21 11.70 5.58
CA TRP A 24 0.51 10.63 4.87
C TRP A 24 0.54 10.83 3.34
N ILE A 25 0.56 12.09 2.88
CA ILE A 25 0.68 12.43 1.46
C ILE A 25 2.09 12.10 0.96
N GLU A 26 3.13 12.50 1.71
CA GLU A 26 4.52 12.16 1.40
C GLU A 26 4.73 10.64 1.40
N HIS A 27 4.10 9.92 2.33
CA HIS A 27 4.09 8.47 2.34
C HIS A 27 3.44 7.90 1.06
N SER A 28 2.25 8.37 0.69
CA SER A 28 1.54 7.92 -0.52
C SER A 28 2.35 8.19 -1.79
N ILE A 29 3.04 9.32 -1.85
CA ILE A 29 3.95 9.66 -2.95
C ILE A 29 5.11 8.67 -3.00
N CYS A 30 5.75 8.40 -1.87
CA CYS A 30 6.84 7.43 -1.78
C CYS A 30 6.39 6.03 -2.23
N VAL A 31 5.20 5.60 -1.81
CA VAL A 31 4.63 4.30 -2.22
C VAL A 31 4.40 4.26 -3.74
N GLY A 32 3.78 5.29 -4.31
CA GLY A 32 3.51 5.34 -5.76
C GLY A 32 4.77 5.39 -6.60
N ASP A 33 5.75 6.22 -6.23
CA ASP A 33 7.03 6.34 -6.93
C ASP A 33 7.81 5.00 -6.87
N SER A 34 7.86 4.36 -5.69
CA SER A 34 8.50 3.06 -5.52
C SER A 34 7.78 1.95 -6.29
N ALA A 35 6.45 2.00 -6.33
CA ALA A 35 5.63 1.07 -7.12
C ALA A 35 5.95 1.20 -8.62
N GLY A 36 6.12 2.42 -9.12
CA GLY A 36 6.51 2.67 -10.51
C GLY A 36 7.86 2.08 -10.86
N ILE A 37 8.85 2.17 -9.97
CA ILE A 37 10.19 1.59 -10.15
C ILE A 37 10.10 0.07 -10.28
N LEU A 38 9.44 -0.61 -9.34
CA LEU A 38 9.29 -2.07 -9.38
C LEU A 38 8.47 -2.54 -10.57
N ALA A 39 7.33 -1.88 -10.85
CA ALA A 39 6.47 -2.21 -11.98
C ALA A 39 7.21 -2.08 -13.32
N THR A 40 8.05 -1.05 -13.48
CA THR A 40 8.90 -0.86 -14.67
C THR A 40 9.89 -2.02 -14.81
N ALA A 41 10.62 -2.36 -13.75
CA ALA A 41 11.60 -3.45 -13.77
C ALA A 41 10.95 -4.81 -14.11
N LEU A 42 9.75 -5.07 -13.57
CA LEU A 42 9.01 -6.29 -13.88
C LEU A 42 8.48 -6.30 -15.32
N LYS A 43 8.02 -5.15 -15.83
CA LYS A 43 7.60 -5.01 -17.23
C LYS A 43 8.75 -5.26 -18.21
N GLU A 44 9.94 -4.77 -17.90
CA GLU A 44 11.16 -5.03 -18.69
C GLU A 44 11.54 -6.52 -18.72
N LYS A 45 11.16 -7.28 -17.71
CA LYS A 45 11.30 -8.74 -17.67
C LYS A 45 10.18 -9.50 -18.39
N GLY A 46 9.22 -8.79 -18.98
CA GLY A 46 8.15 -9.38 -19.77
C GLY A 46 6.87 -9.69 -19.00
N TYR A 47 6.75 -9.30 -17.75
CA TYR A 47 5.48 -9.43 -17.02
C TYR A 47 4.44 -8.43 -17.54
N ASN A 48 3.18 -8.88 -17.61
CA ASN A 48 2.06 -8.02 -18.01
C ASN A 48 1.64 -7.14 -16.83
N ILE A 49 2.21 -5.93 -16.77
CA ILE A 49 1.98 -4.95 -15.69
C ILE A 49 1.66 -3.58 -16.29
N ASP A 50 0.66 -2.93 -15.72
CA ASP A 50 0.34 -1.54 -15.99
C ASP A 50 1.08 -0.64 -14.99
N VAL A 51 2.19 -0.04 -15.46
CA VAL A 51 3.05 0.82 -14.64
C VAL A 51 2.30 2.06 -14.14
N ASP A 52 1.50 2.70 -15.00
CA ASP A 52 0.72 3.89 -14.61
C ASP A 52 -0.32 3.53 -13.54
N LYS A 53 -0.98 2.38 -13.70
CA LYS A 53 -1.92 1.86 -12.69
C LYS A 53 -1.22 1.59 -11.35
N ALA A 54 -0.03 0.97 -11.34
CA ALA A 54 0.71 0.74 -10.11
C ALA A 54 1.05 2.05 -9.38
N ILE A 55 1.54 3.06 -10.10
CA ILE A 55 1.80 4.40 -9.54
C ILE A 55 0.50 5.02 -8.99
N THR A 56 -0.57 4.96 -9.80
CA THR A 56 -1.89 5.49 -9.44
C THR A 56 -2.39 4.90 -8.13
N LEU A 57 -2.40 3.57 -8.01
CA LEU A 57 -2.85 2.87 -6.80
C LEU A 57 -2.02 3.27 -5.58
N GLY A 58 -0.69 3.42 -5.75
CA GLY A 58 0.19 3.88 -4.68
C GLY A 58 -0.14 5.28 -4.19
N TYR A 59 -0.45 6.21 -5.09
CA TYR A 59 -0.82 7.57 -4.69
C TYR A 59 -2.14 7.63 -3.92
N ILE A 60 -3.13 6.79 -4.25
CA ILE A 60 -4.47 6.88 -3.67
C ILE A 60 -4.75 5.92 -2.51
N HIS A 61 -3.87 4.94 -2.21
CA HIS A 61 -4.16 3.88 -1.23
C HIS A 61 -4.58 4.43 0.13
N ASP A 62 -3.98 5.52 0.54
CA ASP A 62 -4.18 6.18 1.85
C ASP A 62 -5.04 7.45 1.78
N ILE A 63 -5.72 7.71 0.64
CA ILE A 63 -6.51 8.95 0.44
C ILE A 63 -7.57 9.16 1.53
N GLY A 64 -8.05 8.10 2.17
CA GLY A 64 -9.01 8.19 3.27
C GLY A 64 -8.46 8.84 4.55
N LYS A 65 -7.18 9.20 4.60
CA LYS A 65 -6.58 10.00 5.69
C LYS A 65 -6.77 11.51 5.51
N TYR A 66 -7.51 11.94 4.49
CA TYR A 66 -7.73 13.36 4.17
C TYR A 66 -8.27 14.21 5.33
N ASN A 67 -8.97 13.61 6.29
CA ASN A 67 -9.49 14.29 7.48
C ASN A 67 -8.51 14.30 8.68
N GLY A 68 -7.29 13.78 8.51
CA GLY A 68 -6.26 13.68 9.56
C GLY A 68 -6.39 12.44 10.47
N GLU A 69 -7.35 11.54 10.23
CA GLU A 69 -7.58 10.36 11.04
C GLU A 69 -7.12 9.09 10.33
N SER A 70 -6.27 8.29 10.99
CA SER A 70 -5.87 6.97 10.49
C SER A 70 -6.92 5.90 10.73
N ARG A 71 -7.70 5.98 11.81
CA ARG A 71 -8.75 4.99 12.10
C ARG A 71 -9.86 5.06 11.05
N GLY A 72 -10.19 3.90 10.45
CA GLY A 72 -11.26 3.81 9.44
C GLY A 72 -10.91 4.41 8.07
N HIS A 73 -9.65 4.77 7.82
CA HIS A 73 -9.22 5.36 6.54
C HIS A 73 -9.50 4.46 5.34
N VAL A 74 -9.44 3.14 5.53
CA VAL A 74 -9.68 2.17 4.44
C VAL A 74 -11.08 2.32 3.85
N MET A 75 -12.10 2.35 4.70
CA MET A 75 -13.49 2.55 4.28
C MET A 75 -13.73 3.97 3.75
N ARG A 76 -13.22 4.99 4.45
CA ARG A 76 -13.36 6.39 4.01
C ARG A 76 -12.73 6.64 2.65
N GLY A 77 -11.58 6.04 2.38
CA GLY A 77 -10.90 6.18 1.09
C GLY A 77 -11.68 5.52 -0.04
N TYR A 78 -12.17 4.32 0.21
CA TYR A 78 -13.05 3.61 -0.73
C TYR A 78 -14.29 4.45 -1.08
N GLU A 79 -15.02 4.91 -0.06
CA GLU A 79 -16.21 5.76 -0.24
C GLU A 79 -15.88 7.09 -0.94
N TYR A 80 -14.75 7.72 -0.58
CA TYR A 80 -14.31 8.96 -1.22
C TYR A 80 -14.11 8.78 -2.72
N LEU A 81 -13.43 7.73 -3.15
CA LEU A 81 -13.19 7.46 -4.57
C LEU A 81 -14.47 7.04 -5.30
N LYS A 82 -15.31 6.20 -4.69
CA LYS A 82 -16.61 5.80 -5.26
C LYS A 82 -17.54 7.00 -5.44
N ASN A 83 -17.61 7.90 -4.47
CA ASN A 83 -18.43 9.11 -4.54
C ASN A 83 -17.95 10.10 -5.61
N LYS A 84 -16.66 10.05 -5.97
CA LYS A 84 -16.11 10.80 -7.12
C LYS A 84 -16.35 10.09 -8.45
N GLY A 85 -16.94 8.89 -8.47
CA GLY A 85 -17.26 8.13 -9.66
C GLY A 85 -16.11 7.33 -10.25
N TYR A 86 -15.04 7.09 -9.49
CA TYR A 86 -13.95 6.22 -9.94
C TYR A 86 -14.36 4.75 -9.91
N ASP A 87 -13.80 3.98 -10.85
CA ASP A 87 -14.09 2.57 -11.01
C ASP A 87 -13.57 1.75 -9.82
N GLU A 88 -14.19 0.58 -9.61
CA GLU A 88 -13.87 -0.33 -8.50
C GLU A 88 -12.41 -0.68 -8.44
N GLU A 89 -11.77 -0.91 -9.58
CA GLU A 89 -10.36 -1.29 -9.71
C GLU A 89 -9.37 -0.24 -9.14
N TYR A 90 -9.82 1.00 -8.90
CA TYR A 90 -9.05 2.04 -8.22
C TYR A 90 -9.51 2.23 -6.78
N ALA A 91 -10.82 2.20 -6.52
CA ALA A 91 -11.33 2.42 -5.18
C ALA A 91 -10.98 1.29 -4.21
N SER A 92 -10.94 0.04 -4.71
CA SER A 92 -10.65 -1.16 -3.92
C SER A 92 -9.28 -1.13 -3.26
N ILE A 93 -8.29 -0.43 -3.81
CA ILE A 93 -6.95 -0.35 -3.19
C ILE A 93 -7.01 0.20 -1.77
N CYS A 94 -7.94 1.13 -1.49
CA CYS A 94 -8.12 1.64 -0.14
C CYS A 94 -8.52 0.54 0.84
N LEU A 95 -9.28 -0.47 0.40
CA LEU A 95 -9.66 -1.62 1.22
C LEU A 95 -8.53 -2.65 1.34
N THR A 96 -7.79 -2.89 0.24
CA THR A 96 -6.91 -4.06 0.09
C THR A 96 -5.47 -3.81 0.55
N HIS A 97 -4.97 -2.55 0.53
CA HIS A 97 -3.56 -2.25 0.74
C HIS A 97 -3.00 -2.68 2.09
N SER A 98 -3.83 -2.75 3.13
CA SER A 98 -3.41 -3.04 4.50
C SER A 98 -3.44 -4.53 4.87
N TYR A 99 -3.96 -5.40 3.99
CA TYR A 99 -4.22 -6.81 4.32
C TYR A 99 -3.50 -7.75 3.37
N LEU A 100 -2.86 -8.79 3.92
CA LEU A 100 -2.19 -9.84 3.17
C LEU A 100 -3.00 -11.15 3.23
N ASN A 101 -2.77 -12.05 2.26
CA ASN A 101 -3.34 -13.40 2.23
C ASN A 101 -4.87 -13.49 2.29
N ASN A 102 -5.57 -12.48 1.77
CA ASN A 102 -7.04 -12.45 1.87
C ASN A 102 -7.55 -12.57 3.32
N ASP A 103 -6.78 -12.04 4.28
CA ASP A 103 -7.08 -12.17 5.70
C ASP A 103 -6.97 -10.80 6.42
N ILE A 104 -8.10 -10.30 6.93
CA ILE A 104 -8.16 -9.03 7.66
C ILE A 104 -7.33 -9.04 8.95
N THR A 105 -6.95 -10.21 9.46
CA THR A 105 -6.05 -10.33 10.61
C THR A 105 -4.58 -10.26 10.20
N CYS A 106 -4.25 -10.42 8.91
CA CYS A 106 -2.89 -10.30 8.39
C CYS A 106 -2.55 -8.83 8.05
N THR A 107 -2.40 -8.01 9.05
CA THR A 107 -2.17 -6.56 8.94
C THR A 107 -1.26 -6.04 10.05
N ALA A 108 -0.68 -4.86 9.84
CA ALA A 108 0.12 -4.16 10.84
C ALA A 108 -0.74 -3.63 12.00
N GLY A 109 -0.37 -3.98 13.24
CA GLY A 109 -1.16 -3.67 14.44
C GLY A 109 -2.14 -4.79 14.77
N GLY A 110 -3.12 -4.55 15.65
CA GLY A 110 -4.02 -5.60 16.14
C GLY A 110 -5.03 -6.13 15.11
N GLY A 111 -5.23 -5.42 14.00
CA GLY A 111 -6.26 -5.72 13.02
C GLY A 111 -7.69 -5.48 13.54
N PRO A 112 -8.68 -5.36 12.66
CA PRO A 112 -10.08 -5.38 13.05
C PRO A 112 -10.51 -6.81 13.40
N LYS A 113 -11.55 -6.93 14.23
CA LYS A 113 -12.24 -8.21 14.38
C LYS A 113 -13.14 -8.43 13.16
N ARG A 114 -13.37 -9.70 12.81
CA ARG A 114 -14.22 -10.06 11.66
C ARG A 114 -15.63 -9.50 11.79
N GLU A 115 -16.20 -9.54 12.99
CA GLU A 115 -17.55 -9.05 13.31
C GLU A 115 -17.69 -7.54 13.28
N ASP A 116 -16.59 -6.79 13.41
CA ASP A 116 -16.63 -5.31 13.46
C ASP A 116 -16.91 -4.67 12.08
N ASN A 117 -16.55 -5.36 10.98
CA ASN A 117 -16.82 -4.90 9.63
C ASN A 117 -17.04 -6.09 8.67
N PRO A 118 -18.26 -6.64 8.63
CA PRO A 118 -18.58 -7.78 7.76
C PRO A 118 -18.34 -7.51 6.28
N PHE A 119 -18.64 -6.30 5.80
CA PHE A 119 -18.40 -5.91 4.41
C PHE A 119 -16.91 -6.01 4.05
N LEU A 120 -16.04 -5.41 4.86
CA LEU A 120 -14.60 -5.44 4.62
C LEU A 120 -14.06 -6.87 4.70
N THR A 121 -14.52 -7.65 5.67
CA THR A 121 -14.14 -9.06 5.81
C THR A 121 -14.48 -9.86 4.56
N ASP A 122 -15.73 -9.81 4.14
CA ASP A 122 -16.22 -10.49 2.94
C ASP A 122 -15.47 -10.03 1.68
N PHE A 123 -15.19 -8.74 1.57
CA PHE A 123 -14.47 -8.17 0.44
C PHE A 123 -13.05 -8.75 0.36
N ILE A 124 -12.29 -8.66 1.47
CA ILE A 124 -10.90 -9.13 1.52
C ILE A 124 -10.79 -10.63 1.29
N GLU A 125 -11.68 -11.45 1.90
CA GLU A 125 -11.66 -12.91 1.75
C GLU A 125 -11.90 -13.39 0.31
N LYS A 126 -12.66 -12.61 -0.48
CA LYS A 126 -13.03 -12.96 -1.86
C LYS A 126 -12.23 -12.23 -2.94
N HIS A 127 -11.40 -11.24 -2.54
CA HIS A 127 -10.70 -10.40 -3.48
C HIS A 127 -9.56 -11.13 -4.20
N GLU A 128 -9.47 -10.96 -5.51
CA GLU A 128 -8.35 -11.47 -6.32
C GLU A 128 -7.32 -10.34 -6.51
N TYR A 129 -6.24 -10.39 -5.73
CA TYR A 129 -5.19 -9.37 -5.78
C TYR A 129 -4.45 -9.39 -7.10
N THR A 130 -4.47 -8.27 -7.82
CA THR A 130 -3.62 -8.05 -8.98
C THR A 130 -2.16 -7.91 -8.57
N ILE A 131 -1.24 -7.97 -9.54
CA ILE A 131 0.18 -7.78 -9.27
C ILE A 131 0.46 -6.33 -8.83
N GLU A 132 -0.25 -5.35 -9.39
CA GLU A 132 -0.16 -3.95 -9.00
C GLU A 132 -0.59 -3.74 -7.55
N GLU A 133 -1.68 -4.35 -7.09
CA GLU A 133 -2.11 -4.29 -5.69
C GLU A 133 -1.09 -4.92 -4.74
N LYS A 134 -0.50 -6.07 -5.11
CA LYS A 134 0.58 -6.70 -4.33
C LYS A 134 1.82 -5.81 -4.23
N ILE A 135 2.14 -5.04 -5.28
CA ILE A 135 3.19 -4.03 -5.26
C ILE A 135 2.87 -2.96 -4.21
N ILE A 136 1.62 -2.50 -4.13
CA ILE A 136 1.22 -1.50 -3.12
C ILE A 136 1.29 -2.08 -1.71
N ASN A 137 0.79 -3.31 -1.48
CA ASN A 137 0.95 -3.99 -0.19
C ASN A 137 2.42 -4.05 0.26
N LEU A 138 3.34 -4.33 -0.67
CA LEU A 138 4.77 -4.38 -0.38
C LEU A 138 5.31 -3.00 0.03
N PHE A 139 5.04 -1.95 -0.78
CA PHE A 139 5.62 -0.63 -0.53
C PHE A 139 4.96 0.14 0.62
N ASP A 140 3.71 -0.11 0.96
CA ASP A 140 3.13 0.39 2.21
C ASP A 140 3.91 -0.12 3.44
N LEU A 141 4.47 -1.33 3.33
CA LEU A 141 5.32 -1.96 4.35
C LEU A 141 6.82 -1.64 4.19
N MET A 142 7.22 -0.84 3.22
CA MET A 142 8.62 -0.41 3.02
C MET A 142 8.79 1.10 3.07
N CYS A 143 7.74 1.87 2.84
CA CYS A 143 7.81 3.32 2.78
C CYS A 143 7.42 4.00 4.10
N THR A 144 8.11 5.09 4.39
CA THR A 144 7.65 6.22 5.21
C THR A 144 7.50 7.42 4.28
N THR A 145 8.23 8.49 4.48
CA THR A 145 8.46 9.54 3.48
C THR A 145 9.63 9.21 2.55
N LYS A 146 10.25 8.07 2.75
CA LYS A 146 11.32 7.48 1.95
C LYS A 146 11.25 5.95 2.03
N THR A 147 11.82 5.28 1.03
CA THR A 147 11.90 3.83 0.98
C THR A 147 12.95 3.31 1.98
N LEU A 148 12.57 2.32 2.77
CA LEU A 148 13.37 1.68 3.80
C LEU A 148 13.49 0.18 3.51
N THR A 149 14.45 -0.49 4.17
CA THR A 149 14.41 -1.96 4.22
C THR A 149 13.17 -2.44 4.98
N MET A 150 12.72 -3.64 4.65
CA MET A 150 11.58 -4.26 5.34
C MET A 150 11.82 -4.37 6.85
N ASP A 151 13.02 -4.77 7.25
CA ASP A 151 13.41 -4.89 8.66
C ASP A 151 13.24 -3.58 9.40
N LYS A 152 13.82 -2.51 8.85
CA LYS A 152 13.76 -1.18 9.48
C LYS A 152 12.32 -0.69 9.61
N ARG A 153 11.51 -0.92 8.58
CA ARG A 153 10.11 -0.52 8.59
C ARG A 153 9.26 -1.34 9.56
N LEU A 154 9.47 -2.64 9.64
CA LEU A 154 8.78 -3.50 10.60
C LEU A 154 9.12 -3.16 12.04
N ILE A 155 10.40 -2.86 12.33
CA ILE A 155 10.83 -2.37 13.65
C ILE A 155 10.12 -1.05 13.98
N ASP A 156 10.10 -0.08 13.06
CA ASP A 156 9.39 1.20 13.23
C ASP A 156 7.89 0.98 13.52
N ILE A 157 7.24 0.05 12.81
CA ILE A 157 5.82 -0.28 13.05
C ILE A 157 5.62 -0.84 14.46
N VAL A 158 6.47 -1.79 14.88
CA VAL A 158 6.39 -2.40 16.22
C VAL A 158 6.61 -1.35 17.33
N LEU A 159 7.59 -0.46 17.14
CA LEU A 159 7.87 0.60 18.12
C LEU A 159 6.71 1.60 18.26
N ARG A 160 5.98 1.88 17.17
CA ARG A 160 4.86 2.82 17.18
C ARG A 160 3.52 2.21 17.57
N LYS A 161 3.27 0.96 17.17
CA LYS A 161 1.97 0.30 17.36
C LYS A 161 1.97 -0.75 18.46
N GLY A 162 3.14 -1.28 18.84
CA GLY A 162 3.28 -2.39 19.77
C GLY A 162 3.25 -3.76 19.09
N VAL A 163 3.25 -4.80 19.91
CA VAL A 163 3.18 -6.21 19.50
C VAL A 163 1.80 -6.76 19.84
N PHE A 164 1.19 -7.43 18.86
CA PHE A 164 -0.13 -8.04 18.94
C PHE A 164 -0.05 -9.54 18.63
N SER A 165 -1.12 -10.29 18.89
CA SER A 165 -1.17 -11.73 18.63
C SER A 165 -0.91 -12.11 17.16
N ASN A 166 -1.28 -11.24 16.23
CA ASN A 166 -1.09 -11.41 14.79
C ASN A 166 0.29 -10.92 14.27
N THR A 167 1.11 -10.26 15.09
CA THR A 167 2.36 -9.62 14.64
C THR A 167 3.30 -10.62 13.97
N GLN A 168 3.51 -11.79 14.58
CA GLN A 168 4.39 -12.82 14.00
C GLN A 168 3.88 -13.32 12.65
N TYR A 169 2.58 -13.53 12.53
CA TYR A 169 1.94 -13.94 11.28
C TYR A 169 2.14 -12.88 10.21
N HIS A 170 1.79 -11.64 10.49
CA HIS A 170 1.94 -10.52 9.57
C HIS A 170 3.39 -10.34 9.11
N VAL A 171 4.36 -10.39 10.02
CA VAL A 171 5.80 -10.29 9.67
C VAL A 171 6.23 -11.41 8.71
N LYS A 172 5.85 -12.66 8.98
CA LYS A 172 6.17 -13.79 8.10
C LYS A 172 5.61 -13.60 6.68
N GLU A 173 4.35 -13.20 6.57
CA GLU A 173 3.71 -13.00 5.27
C GLU A 173 4.27 -11.79 4.53
N THR A 174 4.70 -10.76 5.25
CA THR A 174 5.39 -9.60 4.66
C THR A 174 6.71 -10.02 4.01
N TYR A 175 7.52 -10.88 4.65
CA TYR A 175 8.75 -11.40 4.04
C TYR A 175 8.48 -12.31 2.86
N LYS A 176 7.44 -13.15 2.90
CA LYS A 176 7.03 -13.96 1.74
C LYS A 176 6.63 -13.08 0.55
N LEU A 177 5.96 -11.97 0.80
CA LEU A 177 5.61 -11.01 -0.25
C LEU A 177 6.87 -10.40 -0.87
N LYS A 178 7.88 -10.03 -0.07
CA LYS A 178 9.16 -9.57 -0.58
C LYS A 178 9.86 -10.65 -1.41
N GLU A 179 9.93 -11.88 -0.90
CA GLU A 179 10.53 -13.03 -1.59
C GLU A 179 9.82 -13.31 -2.93
N TYR A 180 8.51 -13.17 -2.97
CA TYR A 180 7.74 -13.28 -4.22
C TYR A 180 8.27 -12.30 -5.29
N PHE A 181 8.51 -11.04 -4.94
CA PHE A 181 9.03 -10.07 -5.89
C PHE A 181 10.52 -10.27 -6.18
N ASP A 182 11.35 -10.69 -5.22
CA ASP A 182 12.74 -11.07 -5.46
C ASP A 182 12.82 -12.19 -6.52
N ASN A 183 11.93 -13.19 -6.42
CA ASN A 183 11.85 -14.30 -7.37
C ASN A 183 11.41 -13.84 -8.77
N LEU A 184 10.44 -12.93 -8.87
CA LEU A 184 10.03 -12.38 -10.17
C LEU A 184 11.15 -11.55 -10.81
N LEU A 185 11.88 -10.78 -10.02
CA LEU A 185 13.04 -9.99 -10.46
C LEU A 185 14.24 -10.88 -10.82
N GLY A 186 14.44 -11.99 -10.11
CA GLY A 186 15.64 -12.81 -10.21
C GLY A 186 16.86 -12.20 -9.50
N TYR A 187 16.65 -11.17 -8.68
CA TYR A 187 17.65 -10.51 -7.82
C TYR A 187 16.96 -9.84 -6.63
N ASN A 188 17.74 -9.31 -5.69
CA ASN A 188 17.18 -8.66 -4.51
C ASN A 188 16.49 -7.36 -4.87
N LEU A 189 15.23 -7.21 -4.50
CA LEU A 189 14.40 -6.01 -4.68
C LEU A 189 15.12 -4.71 -4.25
N TYR A 190 15.94 -4.78 -3.19
CA TYR A 190 16.66 -3.62 -2.68
C TYR A 190 17.68 -3.06 -3.67
N ASP A 191 18.12 -3.82 -4.68
CA ASP A 191 19.05 -3.35 -5.70
C ASP A 191 18.39 -2.33 -6.65
N LEU A 192 17.06 -2.26 -6.69
CA LEU A 192 16.31 -1.21 -7.40
C LEU A 192 16.36 0.16 -6.67
N PHE A 193 16.74 0.18 -5.38
CA PHE A 193 16.69 1.35 -4.51
C PHE A 193 18.06 1.63 -3.88
N PRO A 194 19.01 2.22 -4.63
CA PRO A 194 20.37 2.44 -4.13
C PRO A 194 20.42 3.28 -2.83
N GLU A 195 19.45 4.18 -2.65
CA GLU A 195 19.31 5.02 -1.46
C GLU A 195 18.99 4.22 -0.18
N ILE A 196 18.44 3.02 -0.28
CA ILE A 196 18.17 2.16 0.88
C ILE A 196 19.45 1.89 1.67
N LYS A 197 20.58 1.72 0.98
CA LYS A 197 21.90 1.49 1.61
C LYS A 197 22.32 2.65 2.51
N ASN A 198 21.84 3.86 2.23
CA ASN A 198 22.09 5.05 3.05
C ASN A 198 21.08 5.18 4.21
N ASN A 199 20.07 4.34 4.24
CA ASN A 199 18.99 4.37 5.22
C ASN A 199 19.05 3.16 6.20
N LEU A 200 20.14 2.39 6.15
CA LEU A 200 20.38 1.26 7.06
C LEU A 200 20.63 1.72 8.50
#